data_cb310eee5a27b82d51e966ab6dce322c
#
_entry.id   cb310eee5a27b82d51e966ab6dce322c
#
_cell.length_a   1.000
_cell.length_b   1.000
_cell.length_c   1.000
_cell.angle_alpha   90.00
_cell.angle_beta   90.00
_cell.angle_gamma   90.00
#
_symmetry.space_group_name_H-M   'P 1'
#
loop_
_entity.id
_entity.type
_entity.pdbx_description
1 polymer ?
#
loop_
_entity_poly.entity_id
_entity_poly.type
_entity_poly.pdbx_seq_one_letter_code
_entity_poly.pdbx_strand_id
1 'polypeptide(L)'
;MEAIFCGVGEAFDKHLSNTSILVVDDSQGSRRQVLLDCGFSAPGPFWCHALDPSALDAVWISHFHGDHFLGLPQLMLRLFEEGRRQPLTIVCQTGGGATIKAAMQLAYPGFSEKLTY
;
A
#
# COMPACT_ATOMS: atom_id res chain seq x y z
N MET A 1 -7.51 -9.17 -16.31
CA MET A 1 -6.41 -8.87 -15.36
C MET A 1 -5.45 -7.89 -15.99
N GLU A 2 -5.07 -6.84 -15.29
CA GLU A 2 -4.17 -5.77 -15.72
C GLU A 2 -3.11 -5.54 -14.65
N ALA A 3 -1.88 -5.19 -15.05
CA ALA A 3 -0.81 -4.80 -14.14
C ALA A 3 -0.38 -3.36 -14.46
N ILE A 4 -0.49 -2.46 -13.51
CA ILE A 4 -0.12 -1.06 -13.61
C ILE A 4 1.13 -0.83 -12.78
N PHE A 5 2.23 -0.48 -13.43
CA PHE A 5 3.50 -0.20 -12.77
C PHE A 5 3.47 1.23 -12.20
N CYS A 6 3.17 1.35 -10.92
CA CYS A 6 3.15 2.63 -10.21
C CYS A 6 4.56 3.17 -9.97
N GLY A 7 5.53 2.28 -9.78
CA GLY A 7 6.94 2.61 -9.64
C GLY A 7 7.82 1.46 -10.11
N VAL A 8 9.01 1.79 -10.61
CA VAL A 8 10.00 0.81 -11.14
C VAL A 8 11.43 1.13 -10.67
N GLY A 9 11.56 2.08 -9.74
CA GLY A 9 12.85 2.48 -9.17
C GLY A 9 13.32 1.53 -8.07
N GLU A 10 14.63 1.47 -7.88
CA GLU A 10 15.24 0.81 -6.72
C GLU A 10 15.16 1.73 -5.47
N ALA A 11 15.70 1.26 -4.33
CA ALA A 11 15.58 1.94 -3.04
C ALA A 11 15.96 3.43 -3.05
N PHE A 12 17.00 3.78 -3.78
CA PHE A 12 17.59 5.13 -3.79
C PHE A 12 17.56 5.79 -5.16
N ASP A 13 16.68 5.33 -6.06
CA ASP A 13 16.53 5.96 -7.37
C ASP A 13 16.06 7.41 -7.20
N LYS A 14 16.81 8.33 -7.80
CA LYS A 14 16.52 9.77 -7.69
C LYS A 14 15.45 10.28 -8.66
N HIS A 15 15.02 9.45 -9.61
CA HIS A 15 14.08 9.84 -10.65
C HIS A 15 12.81 8.98 -10.67
N LEU A 16 12.91 7.74 -10.21
CA LEU A 16 11.84 6.76 -10.25
C LEU A 16 11.39 6.39 -8.84
N SER A 17 10.10 6.27 -8.66
CA SER A 17 9.53 5.79 -7.40
C SER A 17 9.82 4.32 -7.17
N ASN A 18 9.88 3.91 -5.90
CA ASN A 18 10.12 2.53 -5.51
C ASN A 18 9.20 1.56 -6.26
N THR A 19 9.72 0.39 -6.58
CA THR A 19 8.96 -0.64 -7.29
C THR A 19 7.64 -0.93 -6.56
N SER A 20 6.56 -0.73 -7.29
CA SER A 20 5.20 -0.97 -6.81
C SER A 20 4.28 -1.23 -7.99
N ILE A 21 3.48 -2.29 -7.92
CA ILE A 21 2.62 -2.73 -9.02
C ILE A 21 1.19 -2.88 -8.52
N LEU A 22 0.26 -2.17 -9.15
CA LEU A 22 -1.17 -2.35 -8.91
C LEU A 22 -1.70 -3.42 -9.87
N VAL A 23 -2.17 -4.52 -9.33
CA VAL A 23 -2.85 -5.57 -10.07
C VAL A 23 -4.35 -5.36 -9.97
N VAL A 24 -5.02 -5.31 -11.11
CA VAL A 24 -6.47 -5.15 -11.21
C VAL A 24 -7.07 -6.35 -11.93
N ASP A 25 -8.09 -6.96 -11.35
CA ASP A 25 -8.80 -8.08 -11.95
C ASP A 25 -10.31 -7.85 -11.96
N ASP A 26 -10.90 -7.87 -13.13
CA ASP A 26 -12.34 -7.71 -13.37
C ASP A 26 -13.00 -9.04 -13.80
N SER A 27 -12.27 -10.16 -13.81
CA SER A 27 -12.70 -11.43 -14.42
C SER A 27 -13.87 -12.12 -13.69
N GLN A 28 -14.10 -11.79 -12.43
CA GLN A 28 -15.12 -12.43 -11.58
C GLN A 28 -16.41 -11.58 -11.41
N GLY A 29 -16.64 -10.59 -12.27
CA GLY A 29 -17.80 -9.70 -12.19
C GLY A 29 -17.73 -8.64 -11.09
N SER A 30 -16.68 -8.64 -10.29
CA SER A 30 -16.35 -7.57 -9.34
C SER A 30 -14.88 -7.18 -9.49
N ARG A 31 -14.61 -5.88 -9.56
CA ARG A 31 -13.24 -5.38 -9.65
C ARG A 31 -12.49 -5.65 -8.34
N ARG A 32 -11.31 -6.24 -8.46
CA ARG A 32 -10.39 -6.49 -7.37
C ARG A 32 -9.08 -5.77 -7.62
N GLN A 33 -8.51 -5.17 -6.57
CA GLN A 33 -7.29 -4.39 -6.65
C GLN A 33 -6.32 -4.81 -5.56
N VAL A 34 -5.11 -5.20 -5.96
CA VAL A 34 -4.02 -5.59 -5.04
C VAL A 34 -2.78 -4.79 -5.40
N LEU A 35 -2.24 -4.08 -4.42
CA LEU A 35 -0.95 -3.39 -4.56
C LEU A 35 0.18 -4.33 -4.13
N LEU A 36 1.14 -4.56 -4.98
CA LEU A 36 2.35 -5.34 -4.70
C LEU A 36 3.46 -4.37 -4.30
N ASP A 37 3.86 -4.42 -3.04
CA ASP A 37 4.77 -3.54 -2.34
C ASP A 37 4.31 -2.07 -2.27
N CYS A 38 4.66 -1.42 -1.16
CA CYS A 38 4.33 -0.03 -0.88
C CYS A 38 5.50 0.63 -0.14
N GLY A 39 6.58 0.91 -0.86
CA GLY A 39 7.74 1.63 -0.34
C GLY A 39 7.44 3.09 -0.05
N PHE A 40 8.40 3.79 0.56
CA PHE A 40 8.22 5.17 1.04
C PHE A 40 7.86 6.18 -0.07
N SER A 41 8.16 5.92 -1.33
CA SER A 41 7.79 6.78 -2.46
C SER A 41 6.61 6.25 -3.31
N ALA A 42 6.08 5.06 -3.01
CA ALA A 42 5.02 4.41 -3.79
C ALA A 42 3.61 5.02 -3.62
N PRO A 43 3.19 5.58 -2.46
CA PRO A 43 1.81 6.06 -2.27
C PRO A 43 1.37 7.14 -3.28
N GLY A 44 2.25 8.08 -3.62
CA GLY A 44 1.94 9.14 -4.59
C GLY A 44 1.61 8.59 -5.98
N PRO A 45 2.52 7.86 -6.63
CA PRO A 45 2.25 7.21 -7.90
C PRO A 45 1.05 6.26 -7.89
N PHE A 46 0.88 5.43 -6.84
CA PHE A 46 -0.32 4.62 -6.70
C PHE A 46 -1.58 5.49 -6.77
N TRP A 47 -1.63 6.60 -6.02
CA TRP A 47 -2.77 7.50 -6.01
C TRP A 47 -3.07 8.13 -7.36
N CYS A 48 -2.03 8.41 -8.15
CA CYS A 48 -2.18 8.98 -9.49
C CYS A 48 -2.65 7.96 -10.54
N HIS A 49 -2.27 6.69 -10.40
CA HIS A 49 -2.51 5.67 -11.41
C HIS A 49 -3.73 4.78 -11.13
N ALA A 50 -4.13 4.63 -9.87
CA ALA A 50 -5.34 3.88 -9.53
C ALA A 50 -6.60 4.66 -9.94
N LEU A 51 -7.53 3.99 -10.63
CA LEU A 51 -8.81 4.60 -11.01
C LEU A 51 -9.68 4.92 -9.79
N ASP A 52 -9.66 4.05 -8.80
CA ASP A 52 -10.31 4.24 -7.51
C ASP A 52 -9.39 3.71 -6.40
N PRO A 53 -8.51 4.58 -5.85
CA PRO A 53 -7.60 4.18 -4.77
C PRO A 53 -8.32 3.67 -3.53
N SER A 54 -9.53 4.17 -3.25
CA SER A 54 -10.31 3.79 -2.07
C SER A 54 -10.86 2.37 -2.15
N ALA A 55 -10.96 1.80 -3.36
CA ALA A 55 -11.39 0.42 -3.60
C ALA A 55 -10.25 -0.60 -3.53
N LEU A 56 -9.06 -0.23 -3.06
CA LEU A 56 -7.94 -1.16 -2.87
C LEU A 56 -8.33 -2.28 -1.90
N ASP A 57 -8.30 -3.53 -2.34
CA ASP A 57 -8.68 -4.68 -1.51
C ASP A 57 -7.54 -5.13 -0.59
N ALA A 58 -6.32 -5.18 -1.12
CA ALA A 58 -5.18 -5.66 -0.37
C ALA A 58 -3.86 -5.01 -0.78
N VAL A 59 -2.88 -5.06 0.13
CA VAL A 59 -1.47 -4.79 -0.15
C VAL A 59 -0.68 -6.05 0.18
N TRP A 60 0.12 -6.52 -0.76
CA TRP A 60 1.06 -7.61 -0.55
C TRP A 60 2.46 -7.06 -0.36
N ILE A 61 3.12 -7.40 0.73
CA ILE A 61 4.48 -6.97 1.07
C ILE A 61 5.43 -8.14 0.91
N SER A 62 6.36 -8.01 -0.02
CA SER A 62 7.37 -9.03 -0.31
C SER A 62 8.32 -9.24 0.86
N HIS A 63 8.83 -8.15 1.42
CA HIS A 63 9.72 -8.14 2.57
C HIS A 63 9.78 -6.76 3.23
N PHE A 64 10.45 -6.65 4.38
CA PHE A 64 10.44 -5.44 5.22
C PHE A 64 11.66 -4.50 5.04
N HIS A 65 12.20 -4.38 3.83
CA HIS A 65 13.02 -3.20 3.52
C HIS A 65 12.15 -1.96 3.30
N GLY A 66 12.66 -0.78 3.65
CA GLY A 66 11.86 0.45 3.67
C GLY A 66 11.25 0.83 2.31
N ASP A 67 11.97 0.55 1.24
CA ASP A 67 11.54 0.75 -0.14
C ASP A 67 10.42 -0.22 -0.62
N HIS A 68 10.01 -1.17 0.26
CA HIS A 68 8.93 -2.10 -0.01
C HIS A 68 7.71 -1.95 0.91
N PHE A 69 7.83 -1.34 2.10
CA PHE A 69 6.70 -1.27 3.03
C PHE A 69 6.50 0.06 3.77
N LEU A 70 7.52 0.94 3.87
CA LEU A 70 7.41 2.16 4.69
C LEU A 70 6.46 3.23 4.11
N GLY A 71 5.89 3.02 2.93
CA GLY A 71 4.79 3.82 2.42
C GLY A 71 3.42 3.45 2.98
N LEU A 72 3.26 2.27 3.60
CA LEU A 72 1.98 1.82 4.17
C LEU A 72 1.37 2.83 5.15
N PRO A 73 2.10 3.40 6.11
CA PRO A 73 1.52 4.38 7.02
C PRO A 73 0.87 5.56 6.30
N GLN A 74 1.54 6.13 5.32
CA GLN A 74 1.01 7.23 4.53
C GLN A 74 -0.20 6.80 3.69
N LEU A 75 -0.14 5.66 3.03
CA LEU A 75 -1.24 5.12 2.24
C LEU A 75 -2.50 4.91 3.10
N MET A 76 -2.35 4.28 4.25
CA MET A 76 -3.47 3.98 5.16
C MET A 76 -4.08 5.25 5.74
N LEU A 77 -3.25 6.22 6.14
CA LEU A 77 -3.76 7.52 6.61
C LEU A 77 -4.56 8.21 5.50
N ARG A 78 -4.06 8.24 4.28
CA ARG A 78 -4.76 8.85 3.15
C ARG A 78 -6.09 8.16 2.86
N LEU A 79 -6.13 6.83 2.84
CA LEU A 79 -7.38 6.08 2.67
C LEU A 79 -8.41 6.43 3.76
N PHE A 80 -7.96 6.59 5.01
CA PHE A 80 -8.81 7.01 6.11
C PHE A 80 -9.36 8.43 5.91
N GLU A 81 -8.53 9.39 5.50
CA GLU A 81 -8.93 10.78 5.23
C GLU A 81 -9.93 10.86 4.07
N GLU A 82 -9.80 10.03 3.05
CA GLU A 82 -10.77 9.91 1.94
C GLU A 82 -12.07 9.17 2.35
N GLY A 83 -12.22 8.86 3.61
CA GLY A 83 -13.47 8.31 4.15
C GLY A 83 -13.56 6.79 4.17
N ARG A 84 -12.50 6.07 3.78
CA ARG A 84 -12.50 4.61 3.88
C ARG A 84 -12.67 4.16 5.34
N ARG A 85 -13.59 3.23 5.57
CA ARG A 85 -13.83 2.61 6.88
C ARG A 85 -13.76 1.09 6.83
N GLN A 86 -13.64 0.52 5.63
CA GLN A 86 -13.45 -0.92 5.45
C GLN A 86 -12.01 -1.30 5.74
N PRO A 87 -11.76 -2.46 6.36
CA PRO A 87 -10.41 -2.96 6.57
C PRO A 87 -9.63 -3.09 5.26
N LEU A 88 -8.33 -2.81 5.32
CA LEU A 88 -7.39 -3.10 4.24
C LEU A 88 -6.67 -4.40 4.59
N THR A 89 -6.75 -5.41 3.73
CA THR A 89 -5.99 -6.64 3.95
C THR A 89 -4.52 -6.42 3.65
N ILE A 90 -3.63 -6.75 4.60
CA ILE A 90 -2.19 -6.73 4.36
C ILE A 90 -1.65 -8.15 4.42
N VAL A 91 -1.09 -8.61 3.31
CA VAL A 91 -0.47 -9.92 3.17
C VAL A 91 1.05 -9.74 3.26
N CYS A 92 1.68 -10.42 4.19
CA CYS A 92 3.12 -10.32 4.42
C CYS A 92 3.66 -11.61 5.03
N GLN A 93 4.97 -11.70 5.19
CA GLN A 93 5.61 -12.84 5.86
C GLN A 93 5.15 -12.98 7.32
N THR A 94 5.18 -14.17 7.84
CA THR A 94 4.79 -14.49 9.23
C THR A 94 5.50 -13.58 10.23
N GLY A 95 4.74 -13.00 11.16
CA GLY A 95 5.26 -12.07 12.16
C GLY A 95 5.31 -10.61 11.70
N GLY A 96 5.12 -10.33 10.41
CA GLY A 96 5.22 -8.98 9.83
C GLY A 96 4.18 -7.98 10.37
N GLY A 97 3.05 -8.46 10.87
CA GLY A 97 2.02 -7.59 11.46
C GLY A 97 2.53 -6.73 12.61
N ALA A 98 3.45 -7.25 13.42
CA ALA A 98 4.08 -6.48 14.51
C ALA A 98 4.95 -5.34 13.96
N THR A 99 5.70 -5.58 12.87
CA THR A 99 6.53 -4.58 12.19
C THR A 99 5.67 -3.47 11.59
N ILE A 100 4.58 -3.83 10.93
CA ILE A 100 3.63 -2.87 10.35
C ILE A 100 3.01 -2.00 11.44
N LYS A 101 2.54 -2.62 12.53
CA LYS A 101 1.98 -1.90 13.68
C LYS A 101 2.98 -0.92 14.29
N ALA A 102 4.23 -1.32 14.44
CA ALA A 102 5.30 -0.45 14.94
C ALA A 102 5.55 0.74 14.00
N ALA A 103 5.60 0.50 12.69
CA ALA A 103 5.77 1.55 11.69
C ALA A 103 4.59 2.55 11.71
N MET A 104 3.35 2.06 11.83
CA MET A 104 2.16 2.90 11.95
C MET A 104 2.21 3.77 13.21
N GLN A 105 2.54 3.19 14.36
CA GLN A 105 2.64 3.91 15.62
C GLN A 105 3.75 4.97 15.62
N LEU A 106 4.87 4.66 14.97
CA LEU A 106 5.99 5.60 14.83
C LEU A 106 5.63 6.78 13.90
N ALA A 107 5.02 6.49 12.76
CA ALA A 107 4.70 7.49 11.75
C ALA A 107 3.53 8.41 12.17
N TYR A 108 2.48 7.83 12.75
CA TYR A 108 1.26 8.54 13.13
C TYR A 108 0.76 8.10 14.52
N PRO A 109 1.41 8.58 15.59
CA PRO A 109 0.99 8.27 16.96
C PRO A 109 -0.48 8.64 17.21
N GLY A 110 -1.24 7.73 17.80
CA GLY A 110 -2.67 7.91 18.07
C GLY A 110 -3.62 7.68 16.89
N PHE A 111 -3.10 7.50 15.67
CA PHE A 111 -3.91 7.10 14.51
C PHE A 111 -3.91 5.59 14.28
N SER A 112 -2.89 4.89 14.72
CA SER A 112 -2.76 3.44 14.52
C SER A 112 -3.96 2.63 15.05
N GLU A 113 -4.65 3.13 16.06
CA GLU A 113 -5.86 2.51 16.65
C GLU A 113 -7.14 2.79 15.84
N LYS A 114 -7.13 3.81 15.00
CA LYS A 114 -8.26 4.20 14.15
C LYS A 114 -8.19 3.57 12.75
N LEU A 115 -7.02 3.09 12.37
CA LEU A 115 -6.78 2.48 11.07
C LEU A 115 -7.08 0.98 11.15
N THR A 116 -7.93 0.49 10.26
CA THR A 116 -8.32 -0.93 10.19
C THR A 116 -7.56 -1.64 9.07
N TYR A 117 -6.87 -2.72 9.41
CA TYR A 117 -6.13 -3.58 8.48
C TYR A 117 -6.02 -5.00 9.04
#